data_0834cfc90fe34e765078b95b4ba91a23
#
_entry.id   0834cfc90fe34e765078b95b4ba91a23
#
_cell.length_a   1.000
_cell.length_b   1.000
_cell.length_c   1.000
_cell.angle_alpha   90.00
_cell.angle_beta   90.00
_cell.angle_gamma   90.00
#
_symmetry.space_group_name_H-M   'P 1'
#
loop_
_entity.id
_entity.type
_entity.pdbx_description
1 polymer ?
#
loop_
_entity_poly.entity_id
_entity_poly.type
_entity_poly.pdbx_seq_one_letter_code
_entity_poly.pdbx_strand_id
1 'polypeptide(L)'
;MNSNMALLILCWQTACLSHEHENEKLLPGASSATEAESAELDKIHDEMTPNASWDEFNNLYASFRSASDRTKACVKALQSESRDFKVQVTNCMTRIANASREDDNKNNMSPEEYEFIKGVREQLGLN
;
A
#
# COMPACT_ATOMS: atom_id res chain seq x y z
N MET A 1 -6.90 11.38 9.32
CA MET A 1 -6.86 10.04 8.69
C MET A 1 -6.91 8.98 9.78
N ASN A 2 -7.77 7.99 9.62
CA ASN A 2 -7.80 6.88 10.58
C ASN A 2 -6.80 5.78 10.15
N SER A 3 -6.50 4.87 11.07
CA SER A 3 -5.50 3.82 10.86
C SER A 3 -5.89 2.84 9.75
N ASN A 4 -7.18 2.58 9.58
CA ASN A 4 -7.66 1.69 8.51
C ASN A 4 -7.40 2.29 7.13
N MET A 5 -7.63 3.59 6.98
CA MET A 5 -7.31 4.28 5.72
C MET A 5 -5.81 4.30 5.47
N ALA A 6 -5.01 4.52 6.52
CA ALA A 6 -3.55 4.49 6.39
C ALA A 6 -3.07 3.13 5.89
N LEU A 7 -3.62 2.04 6.42
CA LEU A 7 -3.30 0.69 5.98
C LEU A 7 -3.61 0.50 4.49
N LEU A 8 -4.81 0.88 4.06
CA LEU A 8 -5.23 0.72 2.67
C LEU A 8 -4.39 1.58 1.72
N ILE A 9 -4.08 2.80 2.10
CA ILE A 9 -3.28 3.71 1.28
C ILE A 9 -1.86 3.16 1.10
N LEU A 10 -1.23 2.66 2.17
CA LEU A 10 0.11 2.09 2.07
C LEU A 10 0.12 0.83 1.21
N CYS A 11 -0.91 0.00 1.32
CA CYS A 11 -1.05 -1.19 0.48
C CYS A 11 -1.18 -0.82 -0.99
N TRP A 12 -2.05 0.12 -1.32
CA TRP A 12 -2.25 0.54 -2.70
C TRP A 12 -1.00 1.21 -3.28
N GLN A 13 -0.33 2.03 -2.47
CA GLN A 13 0.91 2.67 -2.89
C GLN A 13 2.01 1.64 -3.17
N THR A 14 2.05 0.56 -2.39
CA THR A 14 2.95 -0.57 -2.64
C THR A 14 2.66 -1.18 -4.02
N ALA A 15 1.39 -1.39 -4.33
CA ALA A 15 0.97 -1.94 -5.61
C ALA A 15 1.42 -1.08 -6.80
N CYS A 16 1.37 0.23 -6.63
CA CYS A 16 1.68 1.16 -7.72
C CYS A 16 3.18 1.31 -8.00
N LEU A 17 4.03 1.00 -7.03
CA LEU A 17 5.47 1.25 -7.15
C LEU A 17 6.15 0.46 -8.26
N SER A 18 5.80 -0.80 -8.41
CA SER A 18 6.46 -1.68 -9.37
C SER A 18 6.19 -1.32 -10.82
N HIS A 19 5.16 -0.50 -11.05
CA HIS A 19 4.70 -0.17 -12.41
C HIS A 19 4.79 1.32 -12.71
N GLU A 20 5.30 2.13 -11.80
CA GLU A 20 5.36 3.58 -11.98
C GLU A 20 6.13 3.96 -13.24
N HIS A 21 7.28 3.35 -13.48
CA HIS A 21 8.09 3.65 -14.66
C HIS A 21 7.47 3.14 -15.96
N GLU A 22 6.81 2.00 -15.91
CA GLU A 22 6.17 1.42 -17.09
C GLU A 22 4.91 2.17 -17.48
N ASN A 23 4.29 2.82 -16.52
CA ASN A 23 3.00 3.47 -16.68
C ASN A 23 3.06 4.99 -16.68
N GLU A 24 4.22 5.59 -16.82
CA GLU A 24 4.39 7.04 -16.91
C GLU A 24 3.57 7.67 -18.03
N LYS A 25 3.24 6.89 -19.05
CA LYS A 25 2.48 7.33 -20.22
C LYS A 25 0.98 7.10 -20.10
N LEU A 26 0.53 6.49 -19.01
CA LEU A 26 -0.89 6.24 -18.81
C LEU A 26 -1.63 7.54 -18.51
N LEU A 27 -2.88 7.59 -18.94
CA LEU A 27 -3.74 8.74 -18.69
C LEU A 27 -3.93 8.96 -17.19
N PRO A 28 -4.10 10.23 -16.76
CA PRO A 28 -4.39 10.51 -15.37
C PRO A 28 -5.59 9.70 -14.87
N GLY A 29 -5.43 9.07 -13.72
CA GLY A 29 -6.47 8.23 -13.14
C GLY A 29 -6.42 6.77 -13.53
N ALA A 30 -5.55 6.38 -14.48
CA ALA A 30 -5.36 4.97 -14.79
C ALA A 30 -4.61 4.29 -13.65
N SER A 31 -5.07 3.09 -13.28
CA SER A 31 -4.40 2.32 -12.23
C SER A 31 -3.12 1.70 -12.79
N SER A 32 -2.03 1.82 -12.03
CA SER A 32 -0.79 1.12 -12.33
C SER A 32 -0.72 -0.26 -11.68
N ALA A 33 -1.73 -0.62 -10.90
CA ALA A 33 -1.79 -1.91 -10.23
C ALA A 33 -2.31 -3.00 -11.18
N THR A 34 -1.84 -4.23 -10.98
CA THR A 34 -2.35 -5.40 -11.70
C THR A 34 -3.69 -5.84 -11.13
N GLU A 35 -4.41 -6.69 -11.88
CA GLU A 35 -5.64 -7.32 -11.37
C GLU A 35 -5.37 -8.14 -10.10
N ALA A 36 -4.24 -8.84 -10.05
CA ALA A 36 -3.87 -9.63 -8.90
C ALA A 36 -3.68 -8.76 -7.65
N GLU A 37 -3.04 -7.60 -7.82
CA GLU A 37 -2.84 -6.65 -6.73
C GLU A 37 -4.17 -6.04 -6.27
N SER A 38 -5.03 -5.69 -7.21
CA SER A 38 -6.37 -5.17 -6.89
C SER A 38 -7.21 -6.19 -6.13
N ALA A 39 -7.16 -7.45 -6.57
CA ALA A 39 -7.89 -8.54 -5.92
C ALA A 39 -7.36 -8.76 -4.49
N GLU A 40 -6.04 -8.69 -4.30
CA GLU A 40 -5.46 -8.83 -2.97
C GLU A 40 -5.85 -7.67 -2.05
N LEU A 41 -5.92 -6.45 -2.59
CA LEU A 41 -6.37 -5.30 -1.83
C LEU A 41 -7.83 -5.46 -1.37
N ASP A 42 -8.69 -5.99 -2.25
CA ASP A 42 -10.08 -6.28 -1.89
C ASP A 42 -10.17 -7.28 -0.74
N LYS A 43 -9.33 -8.32 -0.76
CA LYS A 43 -9.27 -9.31 0.33
C LYS A 43 -8.83 -8.66 1.64
N ILE A 44 -7.79 -7.82 1.58
CA ILE A 44 -7.30 -7.12 2.76
C ILE A 44 -8.39 -6.21 3.32
N HIS A 45 -9.10 -5.48 2.45
CA HIS A 45 -10.21 -4.64 2.85
C HIS A 45 -11.27 -5.46 3.61
N ASP A 46 -11.68 -6.59 3.05
CA ASP A 46 -12.73 -7.42 3.65
C ASP A 46 -12.29 -8.05 4.97
N GLU A 47 -11.02 -8.44 5.08
CA GLU A 47 -10.48 -9.06 6.29
C GLU A 47 -10.18 -8.06 7.42
N MET A 48 -9.59 -6.92 7.06
CA MET A 48 -8.99 -6.00 8.04
C MET A 48 -9.82 -4.74 8.25
N THR A 49 -10.48 -4.25 7.20
CA THR A 49 -11.13 -2.94 7.22
C THR A 49 -12.50 -2.97 6.52
N PRO A 50 -13.39 -3.92 6.89
CA PRO A 50 -14.64 -4.12 6.13
C PRO A 50 -15.57 -2.91 6.11
N ASN A 51 -15.44 -2.01 7.08
CA ASN A 51 -16.28 -0.82 7.17
C ASN A 51 -15.67 0.41 6.50
N ALA A 52 -14.48 0.29 5.93
CA ALA A 52 -13.83 1.40 5.25
C ALA A 52 -14.51 1.67 3.91
N SER A 53 -14.78 2.95 3.61
CA SER A 53 -15.42 3.37 2.37
C SER A 53 -14.39 3.53 1.26
N TRP A 54 -14.64 2.90 0.12
CA TRP A 54 -13.79 3.07 -1.06
C TRP A 54 -13.86 4.49 -1.62
N ASP A 55 -15.01 5.15 -1.51
CA ASP A 55 -15.15 6.54 -1.94
C ASP A 55 -14.27 7.47 -1.08
N GLU A 56 -14.30 7.28 0.22
CA GLU A 56 -13.43 8.01 1.15
C GLU A 56 -11.96 7.72 0.87
N PHE A 57 -11.62 6.47 0.62
CA PHE A 57 -10.26 6.06 0.24
C PHE A 57 -9.79 6.80 -1.01
N ASN A 58 -10.60 6.79 -2.06
CA ASN A 58 -10.26 7.43 -3.33
C ASN A 58 -10.05 8.93 -3.17
N ASN A 59 -10.94 9.58 -2.44
CA ASN A 59 -10.86 11.02 -2.20
C ASN A 59 -9.61 11.38 -1.39
N LEU A 60 -9.34 10.60 -0.37
CA LEU A 60 -8.17 10.83 0.50
C LEU A 60 -6.87 10.58 -0.26
N TYR A 61 -6.79 9.48 -1.00
CA TYR A 61 -5.61 9.14 -1.78
C TYR A 61 -5.27 10.25 -2.78
N ALA A 62 -6.27 10.77 -3.46
CA ALA A 62 -6.10 11.82 -4.45
C ALA A 62 -5.77 13.20 -3.85
N SER A 63 -6.02 13.39 -2.55
CA SER A 63 -5.82 14.68 -1.89
C SER A 63 -4.35 15.02 -1.64
N PHE A 64 -3.46 14.04 -1.68
CA PHE A 64 -2.04 14.28 -1.43
C PHE A 64 -1.31 14.66 -2.71
N ARG A 65 -0.31 15.54 -2.57
CA ARG A 65 0.46 16.04 -3.70
C ARG A 65 1.47 15.03 -4.24
N SER A 66 1.95 14.13 -3.39
CA SER A 66 2.98 13.17 -3.76
C SER A 66 2.87 11.90 -2.95
N ALA A 67 3.52 10.85 -3.44
CA ALA A 67 3.64 9.59 -2.70
C ALA A 67 4.35 9.78 -1.37
N SER A 68 5.34 10.66 -1.34
CA SER A 68 6.06 10.98 -0.10
C SER A 68 5.14 11.58 0.95
N ASP A 69 4.30 12.53 0.57
CA ASP A 69 3.33 13.16 1.48
C ASP A 69 2.31 12.15 1.99
N ARG A 70 1.81 11.26 1.12
CA ARG A 70 0.90 10.19 1.52
C ARG A 70 1.54 9.28 2.55
N THR A 71 2.77 8.85 2.29
CA THR A 71 3.50 7.96 3.20
C THR A 71 3.70 8.60 4.56
N LYS A 72 4.12 9.85 4.60
CA LYS A 72 4.32 10.57 5.86
C LYS A 72 3.03 10.67 6.67
N ALA A 73 1.93 11.00 6.02
CA ALA A 73 0.62 11.10 6.68
C ALA A 73 0.17 9.75 7.23
N CYS A 74 0.36 8.68 6.48
CA CYS A 74 0.00 7.32 6.91
C CYS A 74 0.85 6.87 8.10
N VAL A 75 2.16 7.08 8.04
CA VAL A 75 3.06 6.74 9.14
C VAL A 75 2.67 7.49 10.41
N LYS A 76 2.39 8.79 10.27
CA LYS A 76 1.94 9.60 11.41
C LYS A 76 0.66 9.06 12.03
N ALA A 77 -0.31 8.69 11.20
CA ALA A 77 -1.58 8.13 11.66
C ALA A 77 -1.41 6.80 12.39
N LEU A 78 -0.36 6.03 12.06
CA LEU A 78 -0.11 4.72 12.63
C LEU A 78 0.80 4.74 13.85
N GLN A 79 1.45 5.87 14.17
CA GLN A 79 2.42 5.92 15.27
C GLN A 79 1.84 5.56 16.63
N SER A 80 0.58 5.88 16.87
CA SER A 80 -0.09 5.59 18.15
C SER A 80 -0.67 4.19 18.22
N GLU A 81 -0.63 3.43 17.14
CA GLU A 81 -1.18 2.08 17.10
C GLU A 81 -0.25 1.08 17.82
N SER A 82 -0.82 -0.07 18.19
CA SER A 82 -0.05 -1.14 18.82
C SER A 82 1.00 -1.68 17.83
N ARG A 83 2.04 -2.31 18.38
CA ARG A 83 3.05 -2.98 17.57
C ARG A 83 2.41 -4.05 16.67
N ASP A 84 1.47 -4.80 17.20
CA ASP A 84 0.78 -5.85 16.45
C ASP A 84 0.07 -5.28 15.22
N PHE A 85 -0.63 -4.14 15.38
CA PHE A 85 -1.30 -3.50 14.25
C PHE A 85 -0.29 -3.01 13.21
N LYS A 86 0.81 -2.39 13.65
CA LYS A 86 1.88 -1.94 12.76
C LYS A 86 2.47 -3.10 11.96
N VAL A 87 2.69 -4.24 12.61
CA VAL A 87 3.17 -5.46 11.95
C VAL A 87 2.16 -5.94 10.90
N GLN A 88 0.88 -5.94 11.24
CA GLN A 88 -0.17 -6.32 10.29
C GLN A 88 -0.19 -5.42 9.07
N VAL A 89 0.01 -4.11 9.24
CA VAL A 89 0.08 -3.16 8.12
C VAL A 89 1.20 -3.57 7.16
N THR A 90 2.40 -3.79 7.67
CA THR A 90 3.53 -4.16 6.81
C THR A 90 3.39 -5.55 6.21
N ASN A 91 2.72 -6.47 6.92
CA ASN A 91 2.40 -7.78 6.36
C ASN A 91 1.42 -7.67 5.19
N CYS A 92 0.43 -6.79 5.30
CA CYS A 92 -0.50 -6.54 4.21
C CYS A 92 0.21 -5.92 3.00
N MET A 93 1.12 -4.98 3.22
CA MET A 93 1.95 -4.42 2.15
C MET A 93 2.75 -5.52 1.44
N THR A 94 3.32 -6.44 2.21
CA THR A 94 4.07 -7.58 1.67
C THR A 94 3.18 -8.49 0.83
N ARG A 95 1.95 -8.76 1.29
CA ARG A 95 0.97 -9.54 0.51
C ARG A 95 0.70 -8.89 -0.85
N ILE A 96 0.53 -7.57 -0.88
CA ILE A 96 0.31 -6.83 -2.11
C ILE A 96 1.52 -6.96 -3.04
N ALA A 97 2.72 -6.74 -2.51
CA ALA A 97 3.95 -6.84 -3.29
C ALA A 97 4.13 -8.22 -3.91
N ASN A 98 3.82 -9.28 -3.16
CA ASN A 98 3.93 -10.66 -3.63
C ASN A 98 2.83 -11.03 -4.63
N ALA A 99 1.68 -10.35 -4.60
CA ALA A 99 0.59 -10.60 -5.53
C ALA A 99 0.85 -10.00 -6.92
N SER A 100 1.82 -9.10 -7.04
CA SER A 100 2.04 -8.33 -8.26
C SER A 100 2.57 -9.13 -9.45
N ARG A 101 3.01 -10.37 -9.24
CA ARG A 101 3.60 -11.18 -10.30
C ARG A 101 2.88 -12.50 -10.48
N GLU A 102 2.59 -12.81 -11.72
CA GLU A 102 1.89 -14.02 -12.12
C GLU A 102 2.85 -15.14 -12.56
N ASP A 103 4.14 -14.86 -12.67
CA ASP A 103 5.12 -15.85 -13.10
C ASP A 103 5.72 -16.62 -11.93
N ASP A 104 6.31 -17.78 -12.23
CA ASP A 104 6.83 -18.76 -11.27
C ASP A 104 8.05 -18.29 -10.47
N ASN A 105 8.35 -17.02 -10.49
CA ASN A 105 9.47 -16.46 -9.74
C ASN A 105 9.16 -16.46 -8.25
N LYS A 106 10.04 -17.07 -7.49
CA LYS A 106 9.91 -17.20 -6.03
C LYS A 106 10.07 -15.88 -5.28
N ASN A 107 10.63 -14.85 -5.95
CA ASN A 107 10.76 -13.51 -5.42
C ASN A 107 9.87 -12.57 -6.22
N ASN A 108 8.63 -12.44 -5.77
CA ASN A 108 7.65 -11.62 -6.46
C ASN A 108 7.76 -10.14 -6.14
N MET A 109 8.60 -9.79 -5.16
CA MET A 109 8.76 -8.42 -4.71
C MET A 109 9.87 -7.73 -5.50
N SER A 110 9.56 -6.56 -6.07
CA SER A 110 10.57 -5.74 -6.74
C SER A 110 11.48 -5.07 -5.71
N PRO A 111 12.69 -4.64 -6.11
CA PRO A 111 13.56 -3.87 -5.20
C PRO A 111 12.90 -2.60 -4.66
N GLU A 112 12.12 -1.90 -5.48
CA GLU A 112 11.40 -0.70 -5.08
C GLU A 112 10.36 -0.98 -4.01
N GLU A 113 9.61 -2.06 -4.17
CA GLU A 113 8.62 -2.49 -3.18
C GLU A 113 9.29 -2.88 -1.87
N TYR A 114 10.37 -3.64 -1.96
CA TYR A 114 11.13 -4.06 -0.78
C TYR A 114 11.64 -2.84 0.00
N GLU A 115 12.27 -1.90 -0.69
CA GLU A 115 12.82 -0.71 -0.03
C GLU A 115 11.72 0.17 0.57
N PHE A 116 10.59 0.27 -0.11
CA PHE A 116 9.44 1.02 0.42
C PHE A 116 8.91 0.40 1.71
N ILE A 117 8.69 -0.90 1.71
CA ILE A 117 8.18 -1.61 2.91
C ILE A 117 9.19 -1.50 4.05
N LYS A 118 10.47 -1.70 3.75
CA LYS A 118 11.53 -1.57 4.74
C LYS A 118 11.55 -0.17 5.36
N GLY A 119 11.44 0.87 4.54
CA GLY A 119 11.40 2.24 5.02
C GLY A 119 10.22 2.51 5.94
N VAL A 120 9.04 2.01 5.59
CA VAL A 120 7.85 2.14 6.42
C VAL A 120 8.04 1.41 7.75
N ARG A 121 8.60 0.19 7.72
CA ARG A 121 8.89 -0.56 8.95
C ARG A 121 9.82 0.22 9.88
N GLU A 122 10.88 0.80 9.32
CA GLU A 122 11.82 1.61 10.10
C GLU A 122 11.13 2.82 10.73
N GLN A 123 10.31 3.53 9.96
CA GLN A 123 9.58 4.69 10.44
C GLN A 123 8.56 4.34 11.52
N LEU A 124 8.01 3.13 11.48
CA LEU A 124 7.08 2.64 12.49
C LEU A 124 7.77 2.02 13.71
N GLY A 125 9.10 1.97 13.70
CA GLY A 125 9.86 1.42 14.83
C GLY A 125 9.84 -0.11 14.91
N LEU A 126 9.66 -0.80 13.78
CA LEU A 126 9.57 -2.25 13.74
C LEU A 126 10.90 -2.96 13.52
N ASN A 127 11.92 -2.23 13.21
CA ASN A 127 13.27 -2.80 13.01
C ASN A 127 14.15 -2.60 14.21
#